data_464269e59e04e2fd1af99b96ec60e6b3
#
_entry.id   464269e59e04e2fd1af99b96ec60e6b3
#
_cell.length_a   1.000
_cell.length_b   1.000
_cell.length_c   1.000
_cell.angle_alpha   90.00
_cell.angle_beta   90.00
_cell.angle_gamma   90.00
#
_symmetry.space_group_name_H-M   'P 1'
#
loop_
_entity.id
_entity.type
_entity.pdbx_description
1 polymer ?
#
loop_
_entity_poly.entity_id
_entity_poly.type
_entity_poly.pdbx_seq_one_letter_code
_entity_poly.pdbx_strand_id
1 'polypeptide(L)'
;MILALSLLLISAAPQIEFEHNPSRVATPEFKFKNIPSPSKDDAASKAKLMMIDGVLDGGSGELSTVIDGLVPKSQDDPGGNMYFNAGTMGGRFLMDFEHVLDIKEVVTYSWHPSSRGPQLYKVYGATGAETDFKKAPLRGVDPATMGWTFIATVSTIPKQGEDGGQYAARLSDASGSLGKFRYLLFDCYVTELNDDFGNTFYSEIDVDAK
;
A
#
# COMPACT_ATOMS: atom_id res chain seq x y z
N MET A 1 19.98 -12.46 45.82
CA MET A 1 20.39 -12.34 44.39
C MET A 1 19.11 -12.59 43.56
N ILE A 2 18.44 -11.54 43.11
CA ILE A 2 17.19 -11.65 42.35
C ILE A 2 17.59 -11.69 40.88
N LEU A 3 17.39 -12.83 40.23
CA LEU A 3 17.55 -12.94 38.78
C LEU A 3 16.36 -12.26 38.11
N ALA A 4 16.59 -11.09 37.49
CA ALA A 4 15.60 -10.46 36.64
C ALA A 4 15.55 -11.24 35.30
N LEU A 5 14.49 -11.99 35.10
CA LEU A 5 14.19 -12.66 33.83
C LEU A 5 13.66 -11.58 32.87
N SER A 6 14.53 -11.08 31.99
CA SER A 6 14.11 -10.19 30.90
C SER A 6 13.35 -11.04 29.87
N LEU A 7 12.02 -10.88 29.85
CA LEU A 7 11.18 -11.42 28.77
C LEU A 7 11.52 -10.62 27.50
N LEU A 8 12.25 -11.24 26.56
CA LEU A 8 12.34 -10.73 25.19
C LEU A 8 10.95 -10.91 24.57
N LEU A 9 10.22 -9.81 24.40
CA LEU A 9 9.06 -9.76 23.53
C LEU A 9 9.56 -9.92 22.09
N ILE A 10 9.49 -11.13 21.56
CA ILE A 10 9.68 -11.37 20.13
C ILE A 10 8.44 -10.79 19.46
N SER A 11 8.55 -9.63 18.84
CA SER A 11 7.52 -9.12 17.93
C SER A 11 7.40 -10.12 16.79
N ALA A 12 6.22 -10.68 16.59
CA ALA A 12 5.94 -11.48 15.42
C ALA A 12 6.08 -10.59 14.17
N ALA A 13 6.53 -11.16 13.06
CA ALA A 13 6.55 -10.44 11.80
C ALA A 13 5.11 -10.11 11.35
N PRO A 14 4.88 -8.95 10.73
CA PRO A 14 3.57 -8.63 10.16
C PRO A 14 3.06 -9.72 9.23
N GLN A 15 1.77 -9.98 9.26
CA GLN A 15 1.10 -10.96 8.43
C GLN A 15 0.59 -10.29 7.17
N ILE A 16 0.79 -10.95 6.03
CA ILE A 16 0.28 -10.50 4.74
C ILE A 16 -0.68 -11.57 4.23
N GLU A 17 -1.93 -11.18 4.07
CA GLU A 17 -2.96 -11.96 3.40
C GLU A 17 -3.31 -11.26 2.09
N PHE A 18 -3.44 -12.00 1.00
CA PHE A 18 -3.93 -11.43 -0.24
C PHE A 18 -4.96 -12.34 -0.91
N GLU A 19 -5.88 -11.71 -1.64
CA GLU A 19 -6.88 -12.40 -2.45
C GLU A 19 -6.87 -11.84 -3.87
N HIS A 20 -7.20 -12.71 -4.81
CA HIS A 20 -7.24 -12.41 -6.23
C HIS A 20 -8.57 -12.88 -6.83
N ASN A 21 -9.28 -11.96 -7.44
CA ASN A 21 -10.43 -12.22 -8.30
C ASN A 21 -9.97 -12.15 -9.75
N PRO A 22 -9.84 -13.28 -10.48
CA PRO A 22 -9.50 -13.25 -11.90
C PRO A 22 -10.46 -12.37 -12.70
N SER A 23 -10.02 -11.81 -13.83
CA SER A 23 -10.78 -10.87 -14.67
C SER A 23 -12.22 -11.33 -14.97
N ARG A 24 -12.44 -12.63 -15.14
CA ARG A 24 -13.78 -13.20 -15.45
C ARG A 24 -14.80 -13.12 -14.30
N VAL A 25 -14.35 -12.90 -13.05
CA VAL A 25 -15.22 -12.82 -11.86
C VAL A 25 -15.09 -11.48 -11.13
N ALA A 26 -14.18 -10.64 -11.56
CA ALA A 26 -13.96 -9.32 -11.00
C ALA A 26 -15.19 -8.42 -11.25
N THR A 27 -15.62 -7.70 -10.21
CA THR A 27 -16.79 -6.80 -10.28
C THR A 27 -16.50 -5.49 -9.51
N PRO A 28 -17.21 -4.37 -9.84
CA PRO A 28 -16.99 -3.08 -9.17
C PRO A 28 -17.20 -3.09 -7.66
N GLU A 29 -17.84 -4.11 -7.11
CA GLU A 29 -18.05 -4.21 -5.66
C GLU A 29 -16.81 -4.69 -4.90
N PHE A 30 -15.74 -5.10 -5.58
CA PHE A 30 -14.50 -5.60 -4.97
C PHE A 30 -14.76 -6.59 -3.84
N LYS A 31 -15.58 -7.61 -4.12
CA LYS A 31 -15.94 -8.64 -3.13
C LYS A 31 -14.89 -9.73 -3.08
N PHE A 32 -14.20 -9.82 -1.97
CA PHE A 32 -13.27 -10.89 -1.64
C PHE A 32 -13.88 -11.81 -0.58
N LYS A 33 -13.23 -12.95 -0.33
CA LYS A 33 -13.74 -13.95 0.61
C LYS A 33 -13.51 -13.54 2.07
N ASN A 34 -12.31 -13.08 2.37
CA ASN A 34 -11.86 -12.78 3.75
C ASN A 34 -11.43 -11.32 3.92
N ILE A 35 -11.01 -10.66 2.85
CA ILE A 35 -10.61 -9.26 2.87
C ILE A 35 -11.86 -8.40 2.60
N PRO A 36 -12.15 -7.36 3.40
CA PRO A 36 -13.30 -6.50 3.16
C PRO A 36 -13.20 -5.79 1.80
N SER A 37 -14.32 -5.32 1.28
CA SER A 37 -14.34 -4.38 0.16
C SER A 37 -13.81 -3.02 0.62
N PRO A 38 -13.30 -2.16 -0.31
CA PRO A 38 -12.84 -0.82 0.02
C PRO A 38 -13.83 0.01 0.83
N SER A 39 -13.32 0.78 1.78
CA SER A 39 -14.09 1.61 2.71
C SER A 39 -13.99 3.09 2.35
N LYS A 40 -15.02 3.85 2.72
CA LYS A 40 -15.00 5.33 2.64
C LYS A 40 -14.69 5.99 3.98
N ASP A 41 -14.80 5.24 5.07
CA ASP A 41 -14.77 5.75 6.45
C ASP A 41 -13.63 5.11 7.25
N ASP A 42 -12.43 5.15 6.69
CA ASP A 42 -11.21 4.70 7.34
C ASP A 42 -10.26 5.88 7.66
N ALA A 43 -9.13 5.61 8.28
CA ALA A 43 -8.19 6.67 8.64
C ALA A 43 -7.48 7.28 7.42
N ALA A 44 -7.32 6.53 6.32
CA ALA A 44 -6.67 7.02 5.11
C ALA A 44 -7.49 8.12 4.43
N SER A 45 -8.83 8.04 4.45
CA SER A 45 -9.74 9.01 3.82
C SER A 45 -9.56 10.46 4.32
N LYS A 46 -8.90 10.65 5.47
CA LYS A 46 -8.61 11.94 6.09
C LYS A 46 -7.14 12.34 6.01
N ALA A 47 -6.29 11.47 5.48
CA ALA A 47 -4.87 11.71 5.40
C ALA A 47 -4.51 12.72 4.30
N LYS A 48 -3.38 13.42 4.49
CA LYS A 48 -2.78 14.24 3.45
C LYS A 48 -1.76 13.43 2.67
N LEU A 49 -1.91 13.39 1.37
CA LEU A 49 -1.00 12.67 0.49
C LEU A 49 0.07 13.59 -0.10
N MET A 50 1.25 13.05 -0.32
CA MET A 50 2.34 13.74 -0.99
C MET A 50 3.13 12.75 -1.85
N MET A 51 3.24 13.01 -3.15
CA MET A 51 4.19 12.31 -4.01
C MET A 51 5.60 12.75 -3.64
N ILE A 52 6.48 11.79 -3.30
CA ILE A 52 7.90 12.04 -2.98
C ILE A 52 8.75 11.87 -4.22
N ASP A 53 8.48 10.81 -4.98
CA ASP A 53 9.24 10.44 -6.17
C ASP A 53 8.34 9.65 -7.12
N GLY A 54 8.56 9.79 -8.41
CA GLY A 54 7.75 9.18 -9.46
C GLY A 54 6.84 10.19 -10.15
N VAL A 55 6.38 9.79 -11.32
CA VAL A 55 5.49 10.60 -12.18
C VAL A 55 4.26 9.74 -12.48
N LEU A 56 3.08 10.28 -12.22
CA LEU A 56 1.83 9.62 -12.61
C LEU A 56 1.66 9.69 -14.12
N ASP A 57 1.05 8.67 -14.69
CA ASP A 57 0.66 8.65 -16.10
C ASP A 57 -0.42 9.70 -16.37
N GLY A 58 -0.47 10.23 -17.59
CA GLY A 58 -1.46 11.23 -17.98
C GLY A 58 -2.91 10.71 -18.02
N GLY A 59 -3.12 9.41 -18.04
CA GLY A 59 -4.43 8.76 -17.93
C GLY A 59 -4.77 8.31 -16.51
N SER A 60 -3.80 8.39 -15.57
CA SER A 60 -4.00 8.02 -14.16
C SER A 60 -4.99 8.95 -13.48
N GLY A 61 -5.73 8.42 -12.49
CA GLY A 61 -6.31 9.26 -11.44
C GLY A 61 -5.22 10.01 -10.67
N GLU A 62 -5.64 11.06 -9.97
CA GLU A 62 -4.76 11.81 -9.07
C GLU A 62 -4.26 10.93 -7.91
N LEU A 63 -3.21 11.36 -7.20
CA LEU A 63 -2.75 10.62 -6.03
C LEU A 63 -3.85 10.43 -4.96
N SER A 64 -4.79 11.36 -4.85
CA SER A 64 -5.94 11.27 -3.94
C SER A 64 -6.91 10.14 -4.26
N THR A 65 -6.90 9.61 -5.49
CA THR A 65 -7.73 8.46 -5.90
C THR A 65 -7.52 7.24 -5.00
N VAL A 66 -6.33 7.08 -4.41
CA VAL A 66 -6.06 5.92 -3.54
C VAL A 66 -6.67 6.01 -2.13
N ILE A 67 -7.40 7.08 -1.80
CA ILE A 67 -8.05 7.26 -0.48
C ILE A 67 -9.43 7.92 -0.58
N ASP A 68 -10.03 8.00 -1.76
CA ASP A 68 -11.31 8.71 -1.95
C ASP A 68 -12.55 7.83 -1.72
N GLY A 69 -12.33 6.54 -1.43
CA GLY A 69 -13.38 5.54 -1.21
C GLY A 69 -14.17 5.23 -2.48
N LEU A 70 -13.62 5.56 -3.65
CA LEU A 70 -14.17 5.19 -4.94
C LEU A 70 -13.31 4.09 -5.56
N VAL A 71 -13.93 3.25 -6.34
CA VAL A 71 -13.25 2.14 -7.00
C VAL A 71 -13.50 2.16 -8.50
N PRO A 72 -12.61 1.60 -9.31
CA PRO A 72 -12.82 1.47 -10.75
C PRO A 72 -14.17 0.81 -11.07
N LYS A 73 -14.83 1.28 -12.13
CA LYS A 73 -16.12 0.77 -12.58
C LYS A 73 -15.99 -0.43 -13.52
N SER A 74 -14.80 -0.65 -14.04
CA SER A 74 -14.46 -1.76 -14.94
C SER A 74 -12.98 -2.09 -14.82
N GLN A 75 -12.58 -3.22 -15.39
CA GLN A 75 -11.18 -3.69 -15.41
C GLN A 75 -10.23 -2.80 -16.24
N ASP A 76 -10.78 -1.90 -17.06
CA ASP A 76 -10.04 -0.91 -17.84
C ASP A 76 -10.68 0.46 -17.59
N ASP A 77 -10.45 0.97 -16.38
CA ASP A 77 -10.88 2.28 -15.92
C ASP A 77 -9.66 3.03 -15.38
N PRO A 78 -8.83 3.62 -16.27
CA PRO A 78 -7.59 4.25 -15.87
C PRO A 78 -7.80 5.38 -14.85
N GLY A 79 -8.81 6.21 -15.04
CA GLY A 79 -9.11 7.32 -14.13
C GLY A 79 -9.59 6.89 -12.73
N GLY A 80 -10.03 5.65 -12.57
CA GLY A 80 -10.40 5.05 -11.29
C GLY A 80 -9.21 4.41 -10.54
N ASN A 81 -8.00 4.50 -11.10
CA ASN A 81 -6.77 3.99 -10.50
C ASN A 81 -5.70 5.07 -10.48
N MET A 82 -4.85 5.05 -9.47
CA MET A 82 -3.56 5.75 -9.49
C MET A 82 -2.50 4.80 -10.04
N TYR A 83 -1.71 5.25 -11.02
CA TYR A 83 -0.59 4.47 -11.56
C TYR A 83 0.51 5.36 -12.13
N PHE A 84 1.70 4.79 -12.22
CA PHE A 84 2.90 5.50 -12.65
C PHE A 84 3.06 5.47 -14.17
N ASN A 85 3.78 6.48 -14.69
CA ASN A 85 4.02 6.64 -16.11
C ASN A 85 4.88 5.49 -16.68
N ALA A 86 4.65 5.15 -17.93
CA ALA A 86 5.45 4.18 -18.68
C ALA A 86 6.94 4.50 -18.63
N GLY A 87 7.77 3.46 -18.57
CA GLY A 87 9.22 3.58 -18.50
C GLY A 87 9.78 4.05 -17.15
N THR A 88 8.93 4.24 -16.13
CA THR A 88 9.37 4.51 -14.76
C THR A 88 9.45 3.23 -13.94
N MET A 89 10.20 3.26 -12.85
CA MET A 89 10.36 2.10 -11.96
C MET A 89 9.34 2.11 -10.81
N GLY A 90 8.17 2.69 -11.01
CA GLY A 90 7.18 2.98 -9.98
C GLY A 90 7.44 4.31 -9.31
N GLY A 91 7.09 4.46 -8.03
CA GLY A 91 7.24 5.72 -7.30
C GLY A 91 7.18 5.55 -5.80
N ARG A 92 7.24 6.66 -5.11
CA ARG A 92 7.18 6.72 -3.65
C ARG A 92 6.26 7.85 -3.21
N PHE A 93 5.29 7.54 -2.35
CA PHE A 93 4.39 8.54 -1.80
C PHE A 93 4.21 8.39 -0.29
N LEU A 94 3.78 9.46 0.33
CA LEU A 94 3.57 9.61 1.75
C LEU A 94 2.09 9.82 2.06
N MET A 95 1.63 9.20 3.13
CA MET A 95 0.34 9.44 3.79
C MET A 95 0.61 10.06 5.18
N ASP A 96 0.10 11.27 5.45
CA ASP A 96 0.24 12.00 6.72
C ASP A 96 -1.12 12.09 7.41
N PHE A 97 -1.30 11.39 8.50
CA PHE A 97 -2.52 11.41 9.31
C PHE A 97 -2.64 12.63 10.21
N GLU A 98 -1.65 13.56 10.16
CA GLU A 98 -1.56 14.77 10.97
C GLU A 98 -1.34 14.53 12.48
N HIS A 99 -1.59 13.35 12.98
CA HIS A 99 -1.35 12.89 14.35
C HIS A 99 -0.96 11.42 14.38
N VAL A 100 -0.41 10.97 15.50
CA VAL A 100 -0.02 9.58 15.68
C VAL A 100 -1.26 8.71 15.89
N LEU A 101 -1.40 7.67 15.07
CA LEU A 101 -2.43 6.64 15.17
C LEU A 101 -1.81 5.30 15.55
N ASP A 102 -2.54 4.47 16.27
CA ASP A 102 -2.22 3.06 16.47
C ASP A 102 -2.80 2.28 15.28
N ILE A 103 -1.99 2.05 14.26
CA ILE A 103 -2.42 1.41 13.02
C ILE A 103 -2.67 -0.07 13.25
N LYS A 104 -3.88 -0.51 13.01
CA LYS A 104 -4.33 -1.89 13.15
C LYS A 104 -3.98 -2.71 11.90
N GLU A 105 -4.38 -2.21 10.74
CA GLU A 105 -4.15 -2.86 9.45
C GLU A 105 -4.10 -1.85 8.30
N VAL A 106 -3.47 -2.26 7.21
CA VAL A 106 -3.47 -1.55 5.92
C VAL A 106 -3.95 -2.52 4.86
N VAL A 107 -4.92 -2.11 4.04
CA VAL A 107 -5.42 -2.90 2.92
C VAL A 107 -5.23 -2.10 1.63
N THR A 108 -4.65 -2.72 0.62
CA THR A 108 -4.49 -2.11 -0.71
C THR A 108 -5.27 -2.88 -1.74
N TYR A 109 -5.85 -2.16 -2.69
CA TYR A 109 -6.66 -2.74 -3.76
C TYR A 109 -6.15 -2.29 -5.13
N SER A 110 -6.31 -3.16 -6.13
CA SER A 110 -6.04 -2.84 -7.52
C SER A 110 -6.95 -3.61 -8.47
N TRP A 111 -7.17 -3.06 -9.66
CA TRP A 111 -7.90 -3.72 -10.72
C TRP A 111 -7.36 -3.36 -12.10
N HIS A 112 -6.88 -4.36 -12.82
CA HIS A 112 -6.44 -4.22 -14.21
C HIS A 112 -6.55 -5.57 -14.95
N PRO A 113 -6.81 -5.58 -16.26
CA PRO A 113 -7.01 -6.84 -17.03
C PRO A 113 -5.73 -7.63 -17.30
N SER A 114 -4.55 -7.15 -16.91
CA SER A 114 -3.25 -7.78 -17.21
C SER A 114 -2.26 -7.67 -16.04
N SER A 115 -0.99 -7.97 -16.30
CA SER A 115 0.15 -7.98 -15.37
C SER A 115 0.38 -6.68 -14.58
N ARG A 116 -0.33 -5.61 -14.88
CA ARG A 116 -0.32 -4.35 -14.10
C ARG A 116 -1.28 -4.36 -12.91
N GLY A 117 -2.19 -5.36 -12.83
CA GLY A 117 -3.08 -5.54 -11.68
C GLY A 117 -2.35 -5.91 -10.38
N PRO A 118 -1.36 -6.83 -10.38
CA PRO A 118 -0.58 -7.14 -9.19
C PRO A 118 0.19 -5.94 -8.66
N GLN A 119 0.43 -5.94 -7.34
CA GLN A 119 1.16 -4.89 -6.64
C GLN A 119 2.46 -5.41 -6.02
N LEU A 120 3.49 -4.57 -6.03
CA LEU A 120 4.75 -4.80 -5.31
C LEU A 120 5.17 -3.48 -4.65
N TYR A 121 5.20 -3.46 -3.31
CA TYR A 121 5.57 -2.26 -2.58
C TYR A 121 6.16 -2.59 -1.21
N LYS A 122 6.90 -1.64 -0.63
CA LYS A 122 7.31 -1.64 0.77
C LYS A 122 6.54 -0.58 1.52
N VAL A 123 6.18 -0.90 2.76
CA VAL A 123 5.55 0.04 3.69
C VAL A 123 6.50 0.36 4.82
N TYR A 124 6.60 1.63 5.14
CA TYR A 124 7.33 2.15 6.29
C TYR A 124 6.42 3.05 7.12
N GLY A 125 6.65 3.10 8.43
CA GLY A 125 5.94 3.99 9.35
C GLY A 125 6.89 4.89 10.12
N ALA A 126 6.42 6.09 10.49
CA ALA A 126 7.16 7.00 11.36
C ALA A 126 6.21 7.88 12.17
N THR A 127 6.65 8.30 13.36
CA THR A 127 5.93 9.29 14.16
C THR A 127 6.27 10.72 13.75
N GLY A 128 7.45 10.91 13.16
CA GLY A 128 8.05 12.21 12.86
C GLY A 128 8.89 12.79 14.00
N ALA A 129 8.99 12.07 15.12
CA ALA A 129 9.81 12.45 16.29
C ALA A 129 11.13 11.67 16.39
N GLU A 130 11.37 10.75 15.44
CA GLU A 130 12.58 9.93 15.42
C GLU A 130 13.82 10.79 15.15
N THR A 131 14.94 10.40 15.75
CA THR A 131 16.23 11.03 15.48
C THR A 131 16.54 10.92 13.99
N ASP A 132 16.99 12.01 13.39
CA ASP A 132 17.30 12.10 11.94
C ASP A 132 16.13 11.90 10.99
N PHE A 133 14.88 12.03 11.48
CA PHE A 133 13.69 11.89 10.63
C PHE A 133 13.73 12.84 9.43
N LYS A 134 13.59 12.28 8.24
CA LYS A 134 13.39 13.00 6.98
C LYS A 134 12.05 12.59 6.39
N LYS A 135 11.13 13.53 6.31
CA LYS A 135 9.74 13.29 5.87
C LYS A 135 9.65 12.76 4.43
N ALA A 136 10.56 13.18 3.55
CA ALA A 136 10.52 12.87 2.12
C ALA A 136 11.84 12.27 1.62
N PRO A 137 12.18 11.01 1.99
CA PRO A 137 13.37 10.36 1.48
C PRO A 137 13.17 10.00 0.01
N LEU A 138 14.00 10.52 -0.89
CA LEU A 138 13.96 10.20 -2.32
C LEU A 138 14.25 8.71 -2.58
N ARG A 139 13.78 8.18 -3.70
CA ARG A 139 14.14 6.82 -4.13
C ARG A 139 15.68 6.71 -4.31
N GLY A 140 16.19 5.50 -4.05
CA GLY A 140 17.64 5.27 -3.97
C GLY A 140 18.22 5.46 -2.56
N VAL A 141 17.45 6.07 -1.65
CA VAL A 141 17.79 6.13 -0.22
C VAL A 141 16.90 5.17 0.55
N ASP A 142 17.49 4.33 1.41
CA ASP A 142 16.72 3.47 2.31
C ASP A 142 16.04 4.33 3.38
N PRO A 143 14.69 4.36 3.45
CA PRO A 143 13.98 5.13 4.45
C PRO A 143 14.37 4.79 5.89
N ALA A 144 14.79 3.56 6.16
CA ALA A 144 15.22 3.14 7.50
C ALA A 144 16.44 3.94 8.01
N THR A 145 17.29 4.44 7.10
CA THR A 145 18.42 5.32 7.45
C THR A 145 18.00 6.78 7.72
N MET A 146 16.73 7.09 7.50
CA MET A 146 16.14 8.42 7.61
C MET A 146 15.03 8.48 8.69
N GLY A 147 15.11 7.62 9.70
CA GLY A 147 14.17 7.60 10.81
C GLY A 147 12.84 6.89 10.54
N TRP A 148 12.73 6.13 9.45
CA TRP A 148 11.54 5.34 9.16
C TRP A 148 11.69 3.91 9.68
N THR A 149 10.63 3.35 10.22
CA THR A 149 10.53 1.94 10.58
C THR A 149 10.00 1.15 9.40
N PHE A 150 10.77 0.18 8.92
CA PHE A 150 10.27 -0.77 7.92
C PHE A 150 9.20 -1.65 8.54
N ILE A 151 8.04 -1.78 7.87
CA ILE A 151 6.92 -2.62 8.33
C ILE A 151 6.90 -3.92 7.53
N ALA A 152 6.74 -3.85 6.21
CA ALA A 152 6.65 -5.03 5.38
C ALA A 152 6.99 -4.77 3.91
N THR A 153 7.27 -5.84 3.18
CA THR A 153 7.20 -5.90 1.72
C THR A 153 5.96 -6.68 1.33
N VAL A 154 5.07 -6.06 0.56
CA VAL A 154 3.84 -6.69 0.03
C VAL A 154 4.03 -7.00 -1.44
N SER A 155 3.71 -8.24 -1.84
CA SER A 155 3.70 -8.68 -3.23
C SER A 155 2.46 -9.52 -3.48
N THR A 156 1.63 -9.10 -4.43
CA THR A 156 0.47 -9.85 -4.90
C THR A 156 0.73 -10.50 -6.26
N ILE A 157 1.96 -10.45 -6.77
CA ILE A 157 2.36 -11.06 -8.04
C ILE A 157 2.08 -12.57 -7.97
N PRO A 158 1.21 -13.12 -8.82
CA PRO A 158 0.88 -14.54 -8.79
C PRO A 158 2.08 -15.37 -9.20
N LYS A 159 2.29 -16.50 -8.52
CA LYS A 159 3.37 -17.44 -8.86
C LYS A 159 3.04 -18.25 -10.12
N GLN A 160 1.76 -18.42 -10.42
CA GLN A 160 1.24 -19.15 -11.56
C GLN A 160 -0.17 -18.64 -11.92
N GLY A 161 -0.55 -18.79 -13.16
CA GLY A 161 -1.90 -18.51 -13.63
C GLY A 161 -2.07 -17.11 -14.24
N GLU A 162 -3.30 -16.64 -14.22
CA GLU A 162 -3.72 -15.34 -14.75
C GLU A 162 -3.32 -14.22 -13.79
N ASP A 163 -2.74 -13.16 -14.31
CA ASP A 163 -2.33 -11.97 -13.56
C ASP A 163 -3.30 -10.77 -13.72
N GLY A 164 -4.27 -10.86 -14.63
CA GLY A 164 -5.35 -9.87 -14.71
C GLY A 164 -6.44 -10.08 -13.68
N GLY A 165 -7.07 -9.01 -13.24
CA GLY A 165 -8.19 -9.02 -12.29
C GLY A 165 -8.03 -8.04 -11.13
N GLN A 166 -8.75 -8.32 -10.06
CA GLN A 166 -8.72 -7.55 -8.83
C GLN A 166 -7.84 -8.22 -7.79
N TYR A 167 -7.05 -7.41 -7.12
CA TYR A 167 -6.22 -7.82 -5.99
C TYR A 167 -6.60 -7.03 -4.75
N ALA A 168 -6.59 -7.70 -3.61
CA ALA A 168 -6.60 -7.08 -2.30
C ALA A 168 -5.47 -7.67 -1.45
N ALA A 169 -4.69 -6.81 -0.79
CA ALA A 169 -3.63 -7.23 0.12
C ALA A 169 -3.84 -6.58 1.48
N ARG A 170 -4.03 -7.40 2.51
CA ARG A 170 -4.17 -6.98 3.91
C ARG A 170 -2.87 -7.22 4.66
N LEU A 171 -2.30 -6.15 5.18
CA LEU A 171 -1.16 -6.14 6.08
C LEU A 171 -1.66 -5.93 7.50
N SER A 172 -1.40 -6.86 8.40
CA SER A 172 -1.81 -6.81 9.81
C SER A 172 -0.75 -7.45 10.71
N ASP A 173 -0.94 -7.39 12.02
CA ASP A 173 -0.09 -8.04 13.00
C ASP A 173 -0.93 -8.82 14.02
N ALA A 174 -0.42 -9.96 14.48
CA ALA A 174 -1.11 -10.80 15.47
C ALA A 174 -1.35 -10.11 16.83
N SER A 175 -0.57 -9.08 17.16
CA SER A 175 -0.80 -8.22 18.33
C SER A 175 -1.99 -7.27 18.15
N GLY A 176 -2.51 -7.19 16.93
CA GLY A 176 -3.55 -6.25 16.53
C GLY A 176 -3.05 -4.83 16.32
N SER A 177 -1.72 -4.60 16.20
CA SER A 177 -1.13 -3.29 15.91
C SER A 177 0.13 -3.46 15.08
N LEU A 178 0.17 -2.77 13.94
CA LEU A 178 1.39 -2.63 13.13
C LEU A 178 2.38 -1.63 13.75
N GLY A 179 1.91 -0.80 14.67
CA GLY A 179 2.68 0.23 15.35
C GLY A 179 1.93 1.55 15.45
N LYS A 180 2.57 2.50 16.16
CA LYS A 180 2.05 3.87 16.33
C LYS A 180 2.78 4.80 15.38
N PHE A 181 2.07 5.32 14.37
CA PHE A 181 2.65 6.12 13.30
C PHE A 181 1.77 7.34 13.00
N ARG A 182 2.39 8.46 12.67
CA ARG A 182 1.76 9.60 12.03
C ARG A 182 1.83 9.48 10.51
N TYR A 183 2.90 8.88 10.03
CA TYR A 183 3.19 8.78 8.60
C TYR A 183 3.27 7.32 8.18
N LEU A 184 2.67 7.00 7.03
CA LEU A 184 2.99 5.81 6.25
C LEU A 184 3.64 6.23 4.94
N LEU A 185 4.67 5.50 4.53
CA LEU A 185 5.37 5.70 3.27
C LEU A 185 5.24 4.42 2.45
N PHE A 186 4.77 4.57 1.23
CA PHE A 186 4.66 3.51 0.23
C PHE A 186 5.75 3.68 -0.81
N ASP A 187 6.64 2.70 -0.91
CA ASP A 187 7.69 2.61 -1.93
C ASP A 187 7.28 1.56 -2.95
N CYS A 188 6.72 2.00 -4.08
CA CYS A 188 6.05 1.20 -5.08
C CYS A 188 6.99 0.81 -6.20
N TYR A 189 6.91 -0.45 -6.64
CA TYR A 189 7.77 -1.02 -7.67
C TYR A 189 6.94 -1.55 -8.84
N VAL A 190 7.51 -1.52 -10.04
CA VAL A 190 6.88 -2.14 -11.21
C VAL A 190 6.74 -3.65 -11.03
N THR A 191 5.68 -4.20 -11.58
CA THR A 191 5.35 -5.63 -11.52
C THR A 191 5.54 -6.34 -12.85
N GLU A 192 5.84 -5.61 -13.91
CA GLU A 192 6.00 -6.10 -15.28
C GLU A 192 7.32 -5.62 -15.90
N LEU A 193 7.81 -6.38 -16.88
CA LEU A 193 9.07 -6.07 -17.56
C LEU A 193 8.87 -5.16 -18.79
N ASN A 194 7.69 -5.23 -19.42
CA ASN A 194 7.32 -4.41 -20.58
C ASN A 194 6.20 -3.46 -20.15
N ASP A 195 6.54 -2.19 -20.04
CA ASP A 195 5.67 -1.14 -19.57
C ASP A 195 5.50 -0.07 -20.64
N ASP A 196 4.56 -0.32 -21.57
CA ASP A 196 4.27 0.59 -22.67
C ASP A 196 3.20 1.63 -22.33
N PHE A 197 2.37 1.40 -21.29
CA PHE A 197 1.15 2.17 -21.00
C PHE A 197 0.97 2.59 -19.54
N GLY A 198 2.02 2.59 -18.74
CA GLY A 198 1.96 2.84 -17.30
C GLY A 198 2.02 1.57 -16.48
N ASN A 199 2.33 1.69 -15.20
CA ASN A 199 2.60 0.54 -14.34
C ASN A 199 2.07 0.73 -12.92
N THR A 200 1.86 -0.40 -12.25
CA THR A 200 1.57 -0.49 -10.82
C THR A 200 0.29 0.27 -10.44
N PHE A 201 -0.83 -0.39 -10.61
CA PHE A 201 -2.16 0.18 -10.36
C PHE A 201 -2.55 0.08 -8.88
N TYR A 202 -3.07 1.17 -8.33
CA TYR A 202 -3.70 1.24 -7.03
C TYR A 202 -5.09 1.84 -7.18
N SER A 203 -6.11 1.06 -6.79
CA SER A 203 -7.51 1.51 -6.82
C SER A 203 -7.89 2.22 -5.52
N GLU A 204 -7.45 1.66 -4.37
CA GLU A 204 -7.77 2.19 -3.04
C GLU A 204 -6.75 1.67 -2.02
N ILE A 205 -6.58 2.43 -0.94
CA ILE A 205 -5.78 2.04 0.23
C ILE A 205 -6.56 2.42 1.49
N ASP A 206 -7.03 1.41 2.21
CA ASP A 206 -7.70 1.58 3.49
C ASP A 206 -6.68 1.47 4.63
N VAL A 207 -6.85 2.26 5.66
CA VAL A 207 -6.06 2.20 6.89
C VAL A 207 -6.99 2.19 8.09
N ASP A 208 -7.05 1.06 8.80
CA ASP A 208 -7.75 0.94 10.06
C ASP A 208 -6.83 1.29 11.23
N ALA A 209 -7.33 2.10 12.16
CA ALA A 209 -6.67 2.45 13.40
C ALA A 209 -7.55 2.09 14.61
N LYS A 210 -6.92 1.97 15.81
CA LYS A 210 -7.60 1.75 17.09
C LYS A 210 -8.11 3.05 17.67
#